data_7033163d16d6c11a4c93f7ef349edfd0
#
_entry.id   7033163d16d6c11a4c93f7ef349edfd0
#
_cell.length_a   1.000
_cell.length_b   1.000
_cell.length_c   1.000
_cell.angle_alpha   90.00
_cell.angle_beta   90.00
_cell.angle_gamma   90.00
#
_symmetry.space_group_name_H-M   'P 1'
#
loop_
_entity.id
_entity.type
_entity.pdbx_description
1 polymer ?
#
loop_
_entity_poly.entity_id
_entity_poly.type
_entity_poly.pdbx_seq_one_letter_code
_entity_poly.pdbx_strand_id
1 'polypeptide(L)'
;MTTTETTGSSSQAPARPALTGIHHVGLTVTDVEASAAWYQRVLGLHREFDEPHHRSDQGGRAIVLCTPDMSVSVGLDHHPANRGETFDPTRTGLDHACFQVASLDALHAWPTHLDAEGVHNSGVYAMDAMPISLVTFHDPDGIQLELIAFHA
;
A
#
# COMPACT_ATOMS: atom_id res chain seq x y z
N MET A 1 -2.33 39.23 -57.50
CA MET A 1 -1.50 38.58 -56.44
C MET A 1 -2.43 38.24 -55.32
N THR A 2 -2.87 37.00 -55.25
CA THR A 2 -3.83 36.50 -54.26
C THR A 2 -3.05 35.73 -53.21
N THR A 3 -2.97 36.25 -52.03
CA THR A 3 -2.26 35.63 -50.86
C THR A 3 -3.24 34.64 -50.20
N THR A 4 -2.93 33.35 -50.28
CA THR A 4 -3.67 32.30 -49.60
C THR A 4 -3.13 32.19 -48.16
N GLU A 5 -3.89 32.61 -47.17
CA GLU A 5 -3.59 32.33 -45.75
C GLU A 5 -3.95 30.87 -45.43
N THR A 6 -2.92 30.12 -45.06
CA THR A 6 -3.06 28.76 -44.54
C THR A 6 -3.33 28.82 -43.07
N THR A 7 -4.56 28.67 -42.64
CA THR A 7 -4.92 28.51 -41.23
C THR A 7 -4.49 27.14 -40.74
N GLY A 8 -3.38 27.08 -40.08
CA GLY A 8 -2.90 25.87 -39.35
C GLY A 8 -3.82 25.59 -38.16
N SER A 9 -4.65 24.59 -38.24
CA SER A 9 -5.40 24.05 -37.10
C SER A 9 -4.40 23.35 -36.18
N SER A 10 -4.03 24.00 -35.07
CA SER A 10 -3.31 23.32 -33.98
C SER A 10 -4.27 22.38 -33.27
N SER A 11 -4.24 21.10 -33.59
CA SER A 11 -4.92 20.03 -32.85
C SER A 11 -4.31 19.97 -31.46
N GLN A 12 -4.94 20.61 -30.49
CA GLN A 12 -4.55 20.51 -29.09
C GLN A 12 -4.82 19.08 -28.62
N ALA A 13 -3.80 18.35 -28.14
CA ALA A 13 -3.96 17.02 -27.59
C ALA A 13 -5.01 17.06 -26.47
N PRO A 14 -5.87 16.02 -26.34
CA PRO A 14 -6.88 15.98 -25.29
C PRO A 14 -6.20 16.04 -23.91
N ALA A 15 -6.78 16.83 -22.99
CA ALA A 15 -6.28 16.95 -21.64
C ALA A 15 -6.30 15.59 -20.93
N ARG A 16 -5.21 15.23 -20.25
CA ARG A 16 -5.14 13.97 -19.48
C ARG A 16 -6.15 14.00 -18.33
N PRO A 17 -6.98 12.95 -18.16
CA PRO A 17 -7.87 12.84 -17.00
C PRO A 17 -7.07 12.86 -15.68
N ALA A 18 -7.64 13.47 -14.65
CA ALA A 18 -7.00 13.56 -13.33
C ALA A 18 -7.12 12.26 -12.54
N LEU A 19 -6.09 11.91 -11.77
CA LEU A 19 -6.18 10.94 -10.69
C LEU A 19 -6.59 11.68 -9.41
N THR A 20 -7.40 11.06 -8.57
CA THR A 20 -7.91 11.64 -7.32
C THR A 20 -7.22 11.10 -6.08
N GLY A 21 -6.45 10.00 -6.20
CA GLY A 21 -5.71 9.38 -5.11
C GLY A 21 -5.36 7.93 -5.40
N ILE A 22 -4.84 7.25 -4.38
CA ILE A 22 -4.64 5.80 -4.37
C ILE A 22 -5.84 5.19 -3.65
N HIS A 23 -6.56 4.27 -4.31
CA HIS A 23 -7.71 3.59 -3.70
C HIS A 23 -7.27 2.48 -2.76
N HIS A 24 -6.35 1.62 -3.19
CA HIS A 24 -5.80 0.52 -2.39
C HIS A 24 -4.41 0.11 -2.89
N VAL A 25 -3.70 -0.64 -2.07
CA VAL A 25 -2.52 -1.40 -2.46
C VAL A 25 -2.87 -2.89 -2.44
N GLY A 26 -2.52 -3.61 -3.52
CA GLY A 26 -2.67 -5.07 -3.60
C GLY A 26 -1.33 -5.76 -3.34
N LEU A 27 -1.31 -6.71 -2.42
CA LEU A 27 -0.14 -7.46 -2.00
C LEU A 27 -0.36 -8.95 -2.29
N THR A 28 0.57 -9.58 -3.00
CA THR A 28 0.55 -11.03 -3.14
C THR A 28 1.16 -11.65 -1.91
N VAL A 29 0.39 -12.53 -1.25
CA VAL A 29 0.77 -13.20 -0.01
C VAL A 29 0.77 -14.72 -0.17
N THR A 30 1.54 -15.42 0.66
CA THR A 30 1.65 -16.88 0.59
C THR A 30 0.47 -17.58 1.25
N ASP A 31 -0.06 -17.04 2.35
CA ASP A 31 -1.25 -17.51 3.05
C ASP A 31 -2.20 -16.34 3.32
N VAL A 32 -3.24 -16.24 2.50
CA VAL A 32 -4.17 -15.11 2.53
C VAL A 32 -4.96 -15.00 3.84
N GLU A 33 -5.26 -16.14 4.50
CA GLU A 33 -5.97 -16.11 5.80
C GLU A 33 -5.05 -15.74 6.95
N ALA A 34 -3.84 -16.28 6.98
CA ALA A 34 -2.85 -15.91 7.99
C ALA A 34 -2.47 -14.43 7.89
N SER A 35 -2.24 -13.94 6.67
CA SER A 35 -1.95 -12.52 6.42
C SER A 35 -3.15 -11.64 6.80
N ALA A 36 -4.39 -12.01 6.41
CA ALA A 36 -5.58 -11.24 6.80
C ALA A 36 -5.72 -11.15 8.32
N ALA A 37 -5.55 -12.25 9.04
CA ALA A 37 -5.59 -12.25 10.51
C ALA A 37 -4.50 -11.36 11.13
N TRP A 38 -3.30 -11.35 10.54
CA TRP A 38 -2.20 -10.51 10.96
C TRP A 38 -2.50 -9.02 10.75
N TYR A 39 -2.92 -8.62 9.54
CA TYR A 39 -3.25 -7.22 9.21
C TYR A 39 -4.42 -6.69 10.06
N GLN A 40 -5.42 -7.53 10.35
CA GLN A 40 -6.50 -7.18 11.26
C GLN A 40 -6.00 -6.92 12.69
N ARG A 41 -5.15 -7.80 13.21
CA ARG A 41 -4.61 -7.70 14.57
C ARG A 41 -3.62 -6.55 14.72
N VAL A 42 -2.67 -6.42 13.78
CA VAL A 42 -1.57 -5.48 13.90
C VAL A 42 -1.96 -4.07 13.46
N LEU A 43 -2.69 -3.93 12.34
CA LEU A 43 -3.08 -2.62 11.81
C LEU A 43 -4.50 -2.19 12.15
N GLY A 44 -5.28 -3.06 12.82
CA GLY A 44 -6.67 -2.74 13.18
C GLY A 44 -7.61 -2.65 11.98
N LEU A 45 -7.24 -3.23 10.84
CA LEU A 45 -8.09 -3.29 9.67
C LEU A 45 -9.20 -4.31 9.87
N HIS A 46 -10.33 -4.16 9.17
CA HIS A 46 -11.39 -5.15 9.14
C HIS A 46 -11.60 -5.69 7.73
N ARG A 47 -12.07 -6.94 7.65
CA ARG A 47 -12.35 -7.59 6.37
C ARG A 47 -13.63 -7.01 5.78
N GLU A 48 -13.51 -6.44 4.57
CA GLU A 48 -14.61 -5.87 3.81
C GLU A 48 -15.08 -6.81 2.71
N PHE A 49 -14.16 -7.38 1.93
CA PHE A 49 -14.46 -8.31 0.85
C PHE A 49 -13.62 -9.56 0.96
N ASP A 50 -14.19 -10.67 0.46
CA ASP A 50 -13.56 -11.98 0.37
C ASP A 50 -14.12 -12.67 -0.86
N GLU A 51 -13.39 -12.63 -1.95
CA GLU A 51 -13.86 -12.99 -3.27
C GLU A 51 -12.82 -13.83 -4.05
N PRO A 52 -13.24 -14.58 -5.08
CA PRO A 52 -12.31 -15.10 -6.05
C PRO A 52 -11.48 -13.95 -6.63
N HIS A 53 -10.18 -14.16 -6.81
CA HIS A 53 -9.31 -13.17 -7.44
C HIS A 53 -9.90 -12.74 -8.81
N HIS A 54 -9.78 -11.47 -9.19
CA HIS A 54 -10.33 -10.90 -10.43
C HIS A 54 -9.86 -11.65 -11.70
N ARG A 55 -8.75 -12.40 -11.63
CA ARG A 55 -8.29 -13.33 -12.67
C ARG A 55 -8.70 -14.76 -12.30
N SER A 56 -9.99 -14.95 -12.07
CA SER A 56 -10.56 -16.23 -11.59
C SER A 56 -10.36 -17.41 -12.54
N ASP A 57 -10.07 -17.16 -13.83
CA ASP A 57 -9.68 -18.17 -14.82
C ASP A 57 -8.38 -18.90 -14.44
N GLN A 58 -7.54 -18.28 -13.61
CA GLN A 58 -6.31 -18.86 -13.06
C GLN A 58 -6.47 -19.40 -11.62
N GLY A 59 -7.68 -19.29 -11.06
CA GLY A 59 -7.92 -19.52 -9.65
C GLY A 59 -7.34 -18.39 -8.80
N GLY A 60 -7.40 -18.57 -7.47
CA GLY A 60 -6.91 -17.59 -6.53
C GLY A 60 -8.03 -16.95 -5.73
N ARG A 61 -7.64 -16.18 -4.71
CA ARG A 61 -8.54 -15.53 -3.77
C ARG A 61 -8.01 -14.17 -3.41
N ALA A 62 -8.89 -13.21 -3.23
CA ALA A 62 -8.59 -11.86 -2.77
C ALA A 62 -9.38 -11.55 -1.51
N ILE A 63 -8.69 -11.03 -0.48
CA ILE A 63 -9.31 -10.49 0.72
C ILE A 63 -8.95 -9.00 0.78
N VAL A 64 -9.96 -8.14 0.87
CA VAL A 64 -9.76 -6.70 1.03
C VAL A 64 -10.03 -6.31 2.47
N LEU A 65 -9.06 -5.68 3.08
CA LEU A 65 -9.10 -5.15 4.45
C LEU A 65 -9.09 -3.63 4.41
N CYS A 66 -9.91 -3.00 5.26
CA CYS A 66 -10.07 -1.54 5.29
C CYS A 66 -10.10 -0.99 6.71
N THR A 67 -9.82 0.31 6.84
CA THR A 67 -10.28 1.09 8.00
C THR A 67 -11.79 1.30 7.94
N PRO A 68 -12.48 1.58 9.08
CA PRO A 68 -13.94 1.79 9.10
C PRO A 68 -14.45 2.89 8.17
N ASP A 69 -13.63 3.88 7.88
CA ASP A 69 -13.93 4.99 6.96
C ASP A 69 -13.43 4.73 5.53
N MET A 70 -12.85 3.55 5.27
CA MET A 70 -12.27 3.15 4.00
C MET A 70 -11.13 4.07 3.49
N SER A 71 -10.55 4.89 4.36
CA SER A 71 -9.43 5.77 3.99
C SER A 71 -8.13 5.00 3.72
N VAL A 72 -7.99 3.82 4.31
CA VAL A 72 -6.90 2.88 4.04
C VAL A 72 -7.51 1.55 3.61
N SER A 73 -7.05 1.03 2.47
CA SER A 73 -7.46 -0.27 1.94
C SER A 73 -6.25 -1.08 1.49
N VAL A 74 -6.20 -2.34 1.91
CA VAL A 74 -5.17 -3.31 1.52
C VAL A 74 -5.85 -4.54 0.94
N GLY A 75 -5.53 -4.87 -0.30
CA GLY A 75 -5.90 -6.14 -0.92
C GLY A 75 -4.82 -7.18 -0.66
N LEU A 76 -5.21 -8.35 -0.20
CA LEU A 76 -4.34 -9.51 -0.02
C LEU A 76 -4.73 -10.54 -1.07
N ASP A 77 -3.80 -10.85 -1.97
CA ASP A 77 -4.05 -11.68 -3.13
C ASP A 77 -3.25 -12.99 -3.04
N HIS A 78 -3.95 -14.12 -3.09
CA HIS A 78 -3.35 -15.42 -3.23
C HIS A 78 -3.44 -15.89 -4.69
N HIS A 79 -2.32 -16.30 -5.24
CA HIS A 79 -2.22 -16.89 -6.57
C HIS A 79 -1.82 -18.37 -6.45
N PRO A 80 -2.53 -19.32 -7.09
CA PRO A 80 -2.16 -20.73 -7.03
C PRO A 80 -0.77 -21.06 -7.57
N ALA A 81 -0.22 -20.17 -8.41
CA ALA A 81 1.14 -20.29 -8.94
C ALA A 81 2.21 -19.73 -7.99
N ASN A 82 1.85 -19.10 -6.88
CA ASN A 82 2.80 -18.63 -5.87
C ASN A 82 3.49 -19.84 -5.24
N ARG A 83 4.82 -19.79 -5.14
CA ARG A 83 5.65 -20.91 -4.65
C ARG A 83 6.08 -20.72 -3.20
N GLY A 84 5.52 -19.76 -2.47
CA GLY A 84 5.91 -19.44 -1.10
C GLY A 84 7.27 -18.75 -1.01
N GLU A 85 7.62 -17.94 -2.02
CA GLU A 85 8.86 -17.16 -2.00
C GLU A 85 8.72 -15.98 -1.02
N THR A 86 9.77 -15.73 -0.25
CA THR A 86 9.87 -14.53 0.59
C THR A 86 9.98 -13.29 -0.29
N PHE A 87 9.36 -12.20 0.13
CA PHE A 87 9.46 -10.92 -0.54
C PHE A 87 10.92 -10.47 -0.70
N ASP A 88 11.23 -9.91 -1.85
CA ASP A 88 12.57 -9.43 -2.21
C ASP A 88 12.45 -8.02 -2.82
N PRO A 89 12.78 -6.95 -2.06
CA PRO A 89 12.65 -5.56 -2.53
C PRO A 89 13.63 -5.22 -3.66
N THR A 90 14.62 -6.08 -3.94
CA THR A 90 15.56 -5.84 -5.06
C THR A 90 14.97 -6.20 -6.41
N ARG A 91 13.81 -6.86 -6.44
CA ARG A 91 13.08 -7.16 -7.69
C ARG A 91 12.23 -5.99 -8.11
N THR A 92 12.16 -5.74 -9.43
CA THR A 92 11.29 -4.68 -9.97
C THR A 92 9.84 -4.94 -9.59
N GLY A 93 9.23 -4.00 -8.87
CA GLY A 93 7.85 -4.09 -8.39
C GLY A 93 7.63 -3.21 -7.16
N LEU A 94 6.95 -3.76 -6.16
CA LEU A 94 6.79 -3.09 -4.87
C LEU A 94 8.14 -3.11 -4.12
N ASP A 95 8.49 -2.00 -3.49
CA ASP A 95 9.59 -1.90 -2.51
C ASP A 95 9.02 -1.96 -1.10
N HIS A 96 8.07 -1.08 -0.78
CA HIS A 96 7.35 -1.02 0.50
C HIS A 96 5.97 -0.39 0.34
N ALA A 97 5.13 -0.52 1.36
CA ALA A 97 3.88 0.22 1.49
C ALA A 97 3.93 1.12 2.74
N CYS A 98 3.62 2.41 2.58
CA CYS A 98 3.70 3.39 3.66
C CYS A 98 2.31 3.93 3.99
N PHE A 99 1.95 3.91 5.29
CA PHE A 99 0.69 4.43 5.83
C PHE A 99 0.94 5.67 6.67
N GLN A 100 0.16 6.71 6.46
CA GLN A 100 0.25 7.92 7.26
C GLN A 100 -0.54 7.76 8.56
N VAL A 101 0.06 8.19 9.67
CA VAL A 101 -0.62 8.32 10.97
C VAL A 101 -0.92 9.78 11.28
N ALA A 102 -1.85 10.02 12.22
CA ALA A 102 -2.42 11.35 12.46
C ALA A 102 -1.42 12.38 13.00
N SER A 103 -0.40 11.95 13.75
CA SER A 103 0.56 12.84 14.39
C SER A 103 1.85 12.11 14.78
N LEU A 104 2.86 12.87 15.15
CA LEU A 104 4.12 12.34 15.68
C LEU A 104 3.87 11.59 17.02
N ASP A 105 2.98 12.09 17.87
CA ASP A 105 2.61 11.39 19.12
C ASP A 105 1.96 10.04 18.84
N ALA A 106 1.08 9.99 17.84
CA ALA A 106 0.50 8.73 17.39
C ALA A 106 1.58 7.78 16.87
N LEU A 107 2.56 8.28 16.11
CA LEU A 107 3.67 7.45 15.62
C LEU A 107 4.50 6.87 16.77
N HIS A 108 4.76 7.66 17.82
CA HIS A 108 5.53 7.19 18.99
C HIS A 108 4.85 6.05 19.77
N ALA A 109 3.54 5.87 19.65
CA ALA A 109 2.83 4.76 20.28
C ALA A 109 2.99 3.43 19.52
N TRP A 110 3.29 3.47 18.24
CA TRP A 110 3.35 2.29 17.38
C TRP A 110 4.43 1.27 17.74
N PRO A 111 5.69 1.64 18.07
CA PRO A 111 6.68 0.64 18.46
C PRO A 111 6.22 -0.22 19.64
N THR A 112 5.63 0.39 20.67
CA THR A 112 5.12 -0.36 21.84
C THR A 112 3.99 -1.33 21.44
N HIS A 113 3.10 -0.90 20.54
CA HIS A 113 2.04 -1.76 20.02
C HIS A 113 2.61 -2.92 19.19
N LEU A 114 3.53 -2.64 18.27
CA LEU A 114 4.18 -3.65 17.43
C LEU A 114 4.94 -4.69 18.27
N ASP A 115 5.66 -4.24 19.31
CA ASP A 115 6.36 -5.13 20.25
C ASP A 115 5.36 -6.02 21.00
N ALA A 116 4.21 -5.49 21.43
CA ALA A 116 3.16 -6.25 22.11
C ALA A 116 2.53 -7.31 21.18
N GLU A 117 2.48 -7.04 19.88
CA GLU A 117 2.02 -7.98 18.84
C GLU A 117 3.13 -8.94 18.35
N GLY A 118 4.33 -8.83 18.92
CA GLY A 118 5.47 -9.66 18.53
C GLY A 118 6.06 -9.30 17.17
N VAL A 119 5.86 -8.08 16.70
CA VAL A 119 6.36 -7.58 15.41
C VAL A 119 7.62 -6.76 15.62
N HIS A 120 8.74 -7.26 15.09
CA HIS A 120 10.00 -6.52 15.13
C HIS A 120 9.91 -5.24 14.30
N ASN A 121 10.40 -4.12 14.84
CA ASN A 121 10.31 -2.81 14.22
C ASN A 121 11.58 -1.99 14.45
N SER A 122 11.72 -0.89 13.68
CA SER A 122 12.89 0.00 13.76
C SER A 122 12.91 0.93 14.99
N GLY A 123 11.79 1.04 15.73
CA GLY A 123 11.54 2.22 16.54
C GLY A 123 11.28 3.46 15.68
N VAL A 124 10.99 4.59 16.31
CA VAL A 124 10.78 5.87 15.60
C VAL A 124 12.11 6.48 15.23
N TYR A 125 12.29 6.87 13.98
CA TYR A 125 13.43 7.65 13.52
C TYR A 125 13.01 8.80 12.60
N ALA A 126 13.72 9.91 12.67
CA ALA A 126 13.50 11.09 11.83
C ALA A 126 14.31 10.98 10.55
N MET A 127 13.77 11.51 9.46
CA MET A 127 14.50 11.65 8.19
C MET A 127 15.24 12.99 8.16
N ASP A 128 16.54 12.96 7.84
CA ASP A 128 17.35 14.20 7.79
C ASP A 128 16.92 15.15 6.65
N ALA A 129 16.42 14.60 5.55
CA ALA A 129 16.11 15.35 4.34
C ALA A 129 14.68 15.92 4.30
N MET A 130 13.80 15.49 5.17
CA MET A 130 12.38 15.86 5.16
C MET A 130 11.82 15.96 6.59
N PRO A 131 10.84 16.85 6.84
CA PRO A 131 10.23 17.00 8.16
C PRO A 131 9.25 15.86 8.45
N ILE A 132 9.73 14.62 8.47
CA ILE A 132 8.95 13.42 8.72
C ILE A 132 9.70 12.47 9.66
N SER A 133 8.94 11.65 10.38
CA SER A 133 9.44 10.50 11.12
C SER A 133 8.75 9.23 10.66
N LEU A 134 9.44 8.11 10.81
CA LEU A 134 9.04 6.79 10.32
C LEU A 134 9.18 5.73 11.40
N VAL A 135 8.40 4.67 11.27
CA VAL A 135 8.62 3.34 11.87
C VAL A 135 8.52 2.33 10.74
N THR A 136 9.49 1.45 10.61
CA THR A 136 9.48 0.36 9.62
C THR A 136 9.34 -1.00 10.30
N PHE A 137 8.62 -1.92 9.66
CA PHE A 137 8.41 -3.29 10.11
C PHE A 137 8.04 -4.16 8.89
N HIS A 138 7.82 -5.46 9.11
CA HIS A 138 7.52 -6.38 8.01
C HIS A 138 6.26 -7.17 8.31
N ASP A 139 5.52 -7.50 7.26
CA ASP A 139 4.41 -8.42 7.33
C ASP A 139 4.88 -9.90 7.36
N PRO A 140 3.99 -10.90 7.45
CA PRO A 140 4.37 -12.32 7.50
C PRO A 140 5.15 -12.82 6.27
N ASP A 141 4.97 -12.20 5.10
CA ASP A 141 5.68 -12.56 3.87
C ASP A 141 7.00 -11.78 3.68
N GLY A 142 7.34 -10.91 4.65
CA GLY A 142 8.54 -10.07 4.61
C GLY A 142 8.37 -8.77 3.83
N ILE A 143 7.15 -8.41 3.44
CA ILE A 143 6.87 -7.14 2.76
C ILE A 143 7.10 -6.01 3.77
N GLN A 144 7.97 -5.05 3.40
CA GLN A 144 8.23 -3.90 4.26
C GLN A 144 7.02 -2.98 4.30
N LEU A 145 6.61 -2.65 5.51
CA LEU A 145 5.57 -1.69 5.83
C LEU A 145 6.18 -0.52 6.61
N GLU A 146 5.64 0.66 6.39
CA GLU A 146 6.07 1.87 7.06
C GLU A 146 4.88 2.64 7.62
N LEU A 147 5.11 3.27 8.75
CA LEU A 147 4.22 4.29 9.31
C LEU A 147 4.95 5.62 9.28
N ILE A 148 4.26 6.67 8.80
CA ILE A 148 4.84 8.00 8.64
C ILE A 148 4.01 9.06 9.37
N ALA A 149 4.70 10.00 10.02
CA ALA A 149 4.12 11.24 10.52
C ALA A 149 4.92 12.45 10.02
N PHE A 150 4.20 13.50 9.62
CA PHE A 150 4.80 14.79 9.30
C PHE A 150 5.05 15.58 10.60
N HIS A 151 6.19 16.28 10.65
CA HIS A 151 6.45 17.26 11.70
C HIS A 151 5.58 18.50 11.45
N ALA A 152 4.98 19.03 12.53
CA ALA A 152 4.18 20.26 12.46
C ALA A 152 5.06 21.51 12.27
#